data_2619f1a151b397b61d77147522f402c8
#
_entry.id   2619f1a151b397b61d77147522f402c8
#
_cell.length_a   1.000
_cell.length_b   1.000
_cell.length_c   1.000
_cell.angle_alpha   90.00
_cell.angle_beta   90.00
_cell.angle_gamma   90.00
#
_symmetry.space_group_name_H-M   'P 1'
#
loop_
_entity.id
_entity.type
_entity.pdbx_description
1 polymer ?
#
loop_
_entity_poly.entity_id
_entity_poly.type
_entity_poly.pdbx_seq_one_letter_code
_entity_poly.pdbx_strand_id
1 'polypeptide(L)'
;MTGSTIPGVAYGSVERHADERGSFRELWRRSRLPEPFVQANLSTSAEGVLRGLHLHRRQVDYWVVAGGHAFVALVDVRRLLDGSEPRPVVETRGLGPDDSVTIPVGVAHGFLAIEPLELLYLVTNEFDGSDELGFAWDDPAVGVPWPSVTVTADGRPILSDRDRSNPPLAELVARLRG
;
A
#
# COMPACT_ATOMS: atom_id res chain seq x y z
N MET A 1 8.85 14.08 -10.59
CA MET A 1 8.21 12.75 -10.43
C MET A 1 7.01 12.68 -11.36
N THR A 2 6.81 11.62 -12.11
CA THR A 2 5.61 11.39 -12.90
C THR A 2 4.43 11.22 -11.95
N GLY A 3 3.33 11.95 -12.18
CA GLY A 3 2.11 11.82 -11.38
C GLY A 3 1.52 10.41 -11.43
N SER A 4 0.62 10.09 -10.50
CA SER A 4 -0.18 8.86 -10.54
C SER A 4 -1.26 8.95 -11.63
N THR A 5 -1.60 7.79 -12.21
CA THR A 5 -2.76 7.63 -13.10
C THR A 5 -4.07 7.45 -12.30
N ILE A 6 -3.96 7.12 -11.01
CA ILE A 6 -5.09 6.92 -10.10
C ILE A 6 -5.43 8.25 -9.42
N PRO A 7 -6.65 8.81 -9.64
CA PRO A 7 -7.05 10.08 -9.04
C PRO A 7 -6.98 10.03 -7.49
N GLY A 8 -6.33 11.04 -6.91
CA GLY A 8 -6.15 11.18 -5.46
C GLY A 8 -4.93 10.46 -4.89
N VAL A 9 -4.25 9.61 -5.65
CA VAL A 9 -2.94 9.08 -5.27
C VAL A 9 -1.89 10.17 -5.52
N ALA A 10 -1.06 10.42 -4.51
CA ALA A 10 0.02 11.41 -4.61
C ALA A 10 1.34 10.80 -4.12
N TYR A 11 2.33 10.77 -5.00
CA TYR A 11 3.70 10.38 -4.66
C TYR A 11 4.52 11.58 -4.28
N GLY A 12 5.37 11.42 -3.29
CA GLY A 12 6.26 12.45 -2.80
C GLY A 12 7.57 11.88 -2.28
N SER A 13 8.33 12.73 -1.64
CA SER A 13 9.52 12.33 -0.90
C SER A 13 9.68 13.21 0.34
N VAL A 14 10.29 12.62 1.36
CA VAL A 14 10.66 13.28 2.60
C VAL A 14 12.09 13.80 2.47
N GLU A 15 12.32 15.05 2.87
CA GLU A 15 13.67 15.63 2.85
C GLU A 15 14.50 15.04 4.00
N ARG A 16 15.70 14.55 3.66
CA ARG A 16 16.68 14.05 4.61
C ARG A 16 17.75 15.09 4.84
N HIS A 17 17.89 15.53 6.08
CA HIS A 17 18.97 16.41 6.53
C HIS A 17 20.03 15.56 7.21
N ALA A 18 21.19 15.42 6.59
CA ALA A 18 22.31 14.62 7.12
C ALA A 18 23.47 15.53 7.57
N ASP A 19 24.09 15.16 8.69
CA ASP A 19 25.34 15.76 9.20
C ASP A 19 26.21 14.68 9.86
N GLU A 20 27.31 15.07 10.51
CA GLU A 20 28.24 14.16 11.19
C GLU A 20 27.63 13.32 12.32
N ARG A 21 26.46 13.71 12.84
CA ARG A 21 25.74 12.98 13.90
C ARG A 21 24.76 11.94 13.33
N GLY A 22 24.48 11.97 12.01
CA GLY A 22 23.51 11.10 11.37
C GLY A 22 22.53 11.87 10.47
N SER A 23 21.23 11.53 10.53
CA SER A 23 20.24 12.22 9.70
C SER A 23 18.94 12.47 10.45
N PHE A 24 18.29 13.58 10.11
CA PHE A 24 16.95 13.96 10.56
C PHE A 24 16.00 14.03 9.38
N ARG A 25 14.74 13.59 9.59
CA ARG A 25 13.65 13.65 8.62
C ARG A 25 12.37 14.07 9.32
N GLU A 26 11.66 15.03 8.73
CA GLU A 26 10.29 15.32 9.13
C GLU A 26 9.36 14.48 8.26
N LEU A 27 8.83 13.41 8.83
CA LEU A 27 8.04 12.42 8.09
C LEU A 27 6.63 12.90 7.76
N TRP A 28 6.06 13.74 8.61
CA TRP A 28 4.74 14.31 8.42
C TRP A 28 4.59 15.66 9.11
N ARG A 29 3.82 16.54 8.47
CA ARG A 29 3.39 17.81 9.06
C ARG A 29 1.98 18.12 8.58
N ARG A 30 1.07 18.38 9.52
CA ARG A 30 -0.35 18.67 9.24
C ARG A 30 -0.56 19.81 8.25
N SER A 31 0.29 20.83 8.24
CA SER A 31 0.18 21.95 7.31
C SER A 31 0.55 21.60 5.86
N ARG A 32 1.22 20.47 5.62
CA ARG A 32 1.59 19.97 4.29
C ARG A 32 0.67 18.85 3.80
N LEU A 33 0.18 18.04 4.74
CA LEU A 33 -0.75 16.94 4.49
C LEU A 33 -1.94 17.12 5.46
N PRO A 34 -3.01 17.81 5.01
CA PRO A 34 -4.10 18.24 5.86
C PRO A 34 -5.06 17.13 6.28
N GLU A 35 -4.92 15.93 5.73
CA GLU A 35 -5.69 14.76 6.12
C GLU A 35 -5.60 14.56 7.65
N PRO A 36 -6.72 14.23 8.31
CA PRO A 36 -6.77 14.12 9.76
C PRO A 36 -6.18 12.80 10.24
N PHE A 37 -4.88 12.59 10.04
CA PHE A 37 -4.19 11.39 10.53
C PHE A 37 -4.26 11.33 12.05
N VAL A 38 -4.67 10.17 12.58
CA VAL A 38 -4.91 9.92 14.00
C VAL A 38 -4.04 8.80 14.57
N GLN A 39 -3.48 7.92 13.72
CA GLN A 39 -2.64 6.81 14.13
C GLN A 39 -1.40 6.73 13.25
N ALA A 40 -0.26 6.42 13.84
CA ALA A 40 1.01 6.17 13.18
C ALA A 40 1.50 4.75 13.51
N ASN A 41 1.95 4.03 12.50
CA ASN A 41 2.47 2.68 12.64
C ASN A 41 3.83 2.58 11.96
N LEU A 42 4.72 1.76 12.51
CA LEU A 42 5.95 1.35 11.86
C LEU A 42 5.91 -0.17 11.68
N SER A 43 5.99 -0.63 10.44
CA SER A 43 6.10 -2.04 10.15
C SER A 43 7.48 -2.38 9.61
N THR A 44 8.03 -3.50 10.06
CA THR A 44 9.24 -4.10 9.51
C THR A 44 8.88 -5.36 8.75
N SER A 45 9.53 -5.59 7.62
CA SER A 45 9.31 -6.76 6.76
C SER A 45 10.64 -7.30 6.28
N ALA A 46 10.83 -8.60 6.37
CA ALA A 46 11.98 -9.25 5.72
C ALA A 46 11.81 -9.19 4.20
N GLU A 47 12.92 -9.38 3.46
CA GLU A 47 12.89 -9.57 2.02
C GLU A 47 11.92 -10.69 1.63
N GLY A 48 11.16 -10.48 0.56
CA GLY A 48 10.15 -11.42 0.06
C GLY A 48 8.81 -11.40 0.79
N VAL A 49 8.64 -10.60 1.84
CA VAL A 49 7.34 -10.43 2.50
C VAL A 49 6.42 -9.57 1.63
N LEU A 50 5.23 -10.08 1.36
CA LEU A 50 4.14 -9.31 0.75
C LEU A 50 3.04 -9.06 1.77
N ARG A 51 2.58 -7.82 1.85
CA ARG A 51 1.40 -7.42 2.62
C ARG A 51 0.39 -6.78 1.69
N GLY A 52 -0.83 -7.32 1.64
CA GLY A 52 -1.89 -6.85 0.73
C GLY A 52 -2.62 -7.99 0.04
N LEU A 53 -3.55 -7.70 -0.88
CA LEU A 53 -4.03 -6.34 -1.19
C LEU A 53 -5.12 -5.94 -0.19
N HIS A 54 -4.88 -4.87 0.54
CA HIS A 54 -5.81 -4.35 1.54
C HIS A 54 -6.65 -3.21 0.96
N LEU A 55 -7.88 -3.07 1.39
CA LEU A 55 -8.82 -2.05 0.93
C LEU A 55 -9.52 -1.42 2.11
N HIS A 56 -9.52 -0.10 2.15
CA HIS A 56 -10.25 0.68 3.13
C HIS A 56 -11.36 1.53 2.48
N ARG A 57 -12.52 1.56 3.12
CA ARG A 57 -13.69 2.34 2.68
C ARG A 57 -13.80 3.71 3.34
N ARG A 58 -13.03 3.94 4.40
CA ARG A 58 -13.11 5.15 5.23
C ARG A 58 -11.74 5.73 5.55
N GLN A 59 -10.67 4.97 5.35
CA GLN A 59 -9.33 5.33 5.74
C GLN A 59 -8.50 5.81 4.55
N VAL A 60 -7.79 6.91 4.74
CA VAL A 60 -6.69 7.37 3.88
C VAL A 60 -5.39 6.92 4.54
N ASP A 61 -4.47 6.39 3.74
CA ASP A 61 -3.14 6.01 4.16
C ASP A 61 -2.09 6.98 3.62
N TYR A 62 -1.10 7.29 4.42
CA TYR A 62 0.13 7.96 3.98
C TYR A 62 1.33 7.10 4.37
N TRP A 63 2.04 6.61 3.38
CA TRP A 63 3.21 5.74 3.55
C TRP A 63 4.50 6.49 3.33
N VAL A 64 5.53 6.18 4.13
CA VAL A 64 6.91 6.63 3.95
C VAL A 64 7.83 5.42 4.12
N VAL A 65 8.67 5.17 3.13
CA VAL A 65 9.73 4.16 3.25
C VAL A 65 10.84 4.74 4.12
N ALA A 66 10.97 4.24 5.35
CA ALA A 66 12.00 4.67 6.28
C ALA A 66 13.36 4.03 6.00
N GLY A 67 13.36 2.80 5.46
CA GLY A 67 14.55 2.06 5.05
C GLY A 67 14.17 0.88 4.15
N GLY A 68 15.08 0.45 3.30
CA GLY A 68 14.83 -0.62 2.34
C GLY A 68 14.09 -0.17 1.07
N HIS A 69 13.67 -1.15 0.26
CA HIS A 69 12.95 -0.91 -0.99
C HIS A 69 11.69 -1.77 -1.07
N ALA A 70 10.59 -1.17 -1.51
CA ALA A 70 9.31 -1.82 -1.73
C ALA A 70 8.89 -1.75 -3.20
N PHE A 71 8.34 -2.83 -3.73
CA PHE A 71 7.49 -2.78 -4.91
C PHE A 71 6.05 -2.61 -4.44
N VAL A 72 5.47 -1.44 -4.69
CA VAL A 72 4.11 -1.09 -4.26
C VAL A 72 3.14 -1.32 -5.41
N ALA A 73 2.00 -1.91 -5.10
CA ALA A 73 0.86 -2.06 -6.01
C ALA A 73 -0.35 -1.30 -5.44
N LEU A 74 -0.95 -0.47 -6.29
CA LEU A 74 -2.18 0.25 -6.03
C LEU A 74 -3.25 -0.21 -7.03
N VAL A 75 -4.44 -0.50 -6.53
CA VAL A 75 -5.55 -1.02 -7.33
C VAL A 75 -6.80 -0.19 -7.05
N ASP A 76 -7.16 0.69 -8.00
CA ASP A 76 -8.36 1.51 -7.88
C ASP A 76 -9.61 0.68 -8.21
N VAL A 77 -10.39 0.36 -7.18
CA VAL A 77 -11.62 -0.41 -7.32
C VAL A 77 -12.89 0.45 -7.27
N ARG A 78 -12.77 1.78 -7.14
CA ARG A 78 -13.92 2.69 -6.97
C ARG A 78 -14.91 2.59 -8.12
N ARG A 79 -14.41 2.67 -9.36
CA ARG A 79 -15.26 2.55 -10.57
C ARG A 79 -15.76 1.13 -10.82
N LEU A 80 -15.04 0.14 -10.32
CA LEU A 80 -15.52 -1.23 -10.29
C LEU A 80 -16.66 -1.38 -9.30
N LEU A 81 -16.55 -0.79 -8.09
CA LEU A 81 -17.57 -0.88 -7.03
C LEU A 81 -18.86 -0.12 -7.40
N ASP A 82 -18.79 1.02 -8.07
CA ASP A 82 -19.97 1.77 -8.54
C ASP A 82 -20.57 1.22 -9.86
N GLY A 83 -19.89 0.25 -10.49
CA GLY A 83 -20.34 -0.40 -11.71
C GLY A 83 -20.07 0.37 -12.99
N SER A 84 -19.35 1.50 -12.94
CA SER A 84 -19.04 2.31 -14.12
C SER A 84 -17.92 1.72 -14.99
N GLU A 85 -17.08 0.85 -14.43
CA GLU A 85 -16.02 0.15 -15.17
C GLU A 85 -16.01 -1.35 -14.84
N PRO A 86 -15.70 -2.21 -15.82
CA PRO A 86 -15.67 -3.66 -15.62
C PRO A 86 -14.38 -4.18 -14.97
N ARG A 87 -13.34 -3.36 -14.90
CA ARG A 87 -12.02 -3.72 -14.36
C ARG A 87 -11.43 -2.60 -13.50
N PRO A 88 -10.61 -2.95 -12.48
CA PRO A 88 -9.88 -1.96 -11.71
C PRO A 88 -8.74 -1.37 -12.55
N VAL A 89 -8.26 -0.19 -12.12
CA VAL A 89 -7.01 0.38 -12.60
C VAL A 89 -5.87 -0.08 -11.69
N VAL A 90 -4.83 -0.65 -12.27
CA VAL A 90 -3.64 -1.12 -11.55
C VAL A 90 -2.47 -0.20 -11.84
N GLU A 91 -1.83 0.27 -10.79
CA GLU A 91 -0.58 1.04 -10.87
C GLU A 91 0.46 0.41 -9.96
N THR A 92 1.70 0.28 -10.43
CA THR A 92 2.80 -0.24 -9.64
C THR A 92 3.98 0.70 -9.65
N ARG A 93 4.72 0.74 -8.54
CA ARG A 93 5.91 1.59 -8.41
C ARG A 93 6.92 1.02 -7.42
N GLY A 94 8.20 1.10 -7.74
CA GLY A 94 9.26 0.95 -6.75
C GLY A 94 9.36 2.19 -5.88
N LEU A 95 9.37 2.01 -4.56
CA LEU A 95 9.63 3.06 -3.58
C LEU A 95 10.88 2.69 -2.79
N GLY A 96 11.82 3.63 -2.68
CA GLY A 96 13.02 3.53 -1.88
C GLY A 96 12.99 4.42 -0.64
N PRO A 97 14.10 4.50 0.10
CA PRO A 97 14.18 5.32 1.30
C PRO A 97 13.79 6.78 1.01
N ASP A 98 12.96 7.32 1.90
CA ASP A 98 12.41 8.66 1.86
C ASP A 98 11.29 8.90 0.82
N ASP A 99 11.00 7.93 -0.06
CA ASP A 99 9.82 7.99 -0.92
C ASP A 99 8.54 7.84 -0.09
N SER A 100 7.48 8.52 -0.55
CA SER A 100 6.18 8.50 0.10
C SER A 100 5.04 8.38 -0.90
N VAL A 101 3.89 7.91 -0.41
CA VAL A 101 2.64 7.88 -1.19
C VAL A 101 1.44 8.11 -0.27
N THR A 102 0.53 8.98 -0.72
CA THR A 102 -0.82 9.12 -0.14
C THR A 102 -1.78 8.26 -0.95
N ILE A 103 -2.55 7.43 -0.26
CA ILE A 103 -3.47 6.45 -0.85
C ILE A 103 -4.88 6.79 -0.39
N PRO A 104 -5.77 7.22 -1.29
CA PRO A 104 -7.12 7.61 -0.92
C PRO A 104 -8.03 6.40 -0.66
N VAL A 105 -9.14 6.66 0.01
CA VAL A 105 -10.24 5.72 0.18
C VAL A 105 -10.62 5.03 -1.14
N GLY A 106 -10.85 3.71 -1.09
CA GLY A 106 -11.28 2.90 -2.23
C GLY A 106 -10.17 2.53 -3.21
N VAL A 107 -8.92 2.87 -2.89
CA VAL A 107 -7.74 2.35 -3.59
C VAL A 107 -7.11 1.25 -2.75
N ALA A 108 -7.22 0.01 -3.22
CA ALA A 108 -6.56 -1.10 -2.58
C ALA A 108 -5.04 -1.01 -2.79
N HIS A 109 -4.29 -1.49 -1.81
CA HIS A 109 -2.86 -1.33 -1.78
C HIS A 109 -2.15 -2.53 -1.16
N GLY A 110 -0.92 -2.72 -1.57
CA GLY A 110 -0.02 -3.72 -1.03
C GLY A 110 1.40 -3.45 -1.45
N PHE A 111 2.33 -4.15 -0.83
CA PHE A 111 3.73 -4.07 -1.22
C PHE A 111 4.42 -5.43 -1.10
N LEU A 112 5.43 -5.61 -1.92
CA LEU A 112 6.45 -6.64 -1.79
C LEU A 112 7.75 -5.99 -1.32
N ALA A 113 8.30 -6.47 -0.20
CA ALA A 113 9.60 -6.04 0.29
C ALA A 113 10.69 -6.66 -0.61
N ILE A 114 11.39 -5.81 -1.37
CA ILE A 114 12.46 -6.23 -2.29
C ILE A 114 13.76 -6.50 -1.53
N GLU A 115 13.91 -5.89 -0.37
CA GLU A 115 14.93 -6.10 0.64
C GLU A 115 14.32 -5.84 2.02
N PRO A 116 15.04 -6.05 3.14
CA PRO A 116 14.49 -5.72 4.47
C PRO A 116 13.96 -4.30 4.51
N LEU A 117 12.66 -4.15 4.82
CA LEU A 117 11.90 -2.93 4.66
C LEU A 117 11.42 -2.39 6.01
N GLU A 118 11.55 -1.08 6.20
CA GLU A 118 10.90 -0.30 7.25
C GLU A 118 9.91 0.68 6.62
N LEU A 119 8.63 0.46 6.85
CA LEU A 119 7.54 1.29 6.35
C LEU A 119 6.81 1.96 7.50
N LEU A 120 6.91 3.30 7.56
CA LEU A 120 6.05 4.11 8.41
C LEU A 120 4.75 4.40 7.63
N TYR A 121 3.60 4.28 8.30
CA TYR A 121 2.34 4.72 7.72
C TYR A 121 1.43 5.40 8.75
N LEU A 122 0.85 6.51 8.30
CA LEU A 122 -0.15 7.27 9.02
C LEU A 122 -1.52 6.95 8.43
N VAL A 123 -2.53 6.86 9.29
CA VAL A 123 -3.90 6.53 8.89
C VAL A 123 -4.91 7.49 9.50
N THR A 124 -5.99 7.77 8.77
CA THR A 124 -7.04 8.71 9.21
C THR A 124 -8.07 8.10 10.16
N ASN A 125 -8.02 6.79 10.36
CA ASN A 125 -8.88 6.07 11.29
C ASN A 125 -8.03 5.27 12.27
N GLU A 126 -8.41 5.23 13.54
CA GLU A 126 -7.82 4.28 14.47
C GLU A 126 -8.25 2.85 14.11
N PHE A 127 -7.33 1.92 14.26
CA PHE A 127 -7.58 0.51 13.96
C PHE A 127 -8.62 -0.08 14.93
N ASP A 128 -9.76 -0.49 14.40
CA ASP A 128 -10.82 -1.18 15.11
C ASP A 128 -11.22 -2.53 14.46
N GLY A 129 -10.54 -2.89 13.37
CA GLY A 129 -10.81 -4.11 12.60
C GLY A 129 -12.04 -4.04 11.69
N SER A 130 -12.82 -2.96 11.70
CA SER A 130 -14.10 -2.88 10.97
C SER A 130 -13.96 -2.47 9.50
N ASP A 131 -12.81 -1.86 9.10
CA ASP A 131 -12.52 -1.41 7.73
C ASP A 131 -11.33 -2.16 7.10
N GLU A 132 -11.09 -3.38 7.59
CA GLU A 132 -9.98 -4.24 7.17
C GLU A 132 -10.43 -5.21 6.07
N LEU A 133 -10.69 -4.66 4.89
CA LEU A 133 -11.02 -5.44 3.70
C LEU A 133 -9.76 -5.86 2.95
N GLY A 134 -9.90 -6.81 2.02
CA GLY A 134 -8.80 -7.26 1.18
C GLY A 134 -9.26 -8.29 0.16
N PHE A 135 -8.41 -8.52 -0.83
CA PHE A 135 -8.58 -9.56 -1.83
C PHE A 135 -7.24 -10.20 -2.20
N ALA A 136 -7.31 -11.33 -2.88
CA ALA A 136 -6.15 -12.15 -3.19
C ALA A 136 -5.08 -11.34 -3.94
N TRP A 137 -3.85 -11.38 -3.43
CA TRP A 137 -2.70 -10.65 -3.96
C TRP A 137 -2.34 -11.08 -5.40
N ASP A 138 -2.60 -12.37 -5.73
CA ASP A 138 -2.32 -13.02 -7.01
C ASP A 138 -3.58 -13.22 -7.88
N ASP A 139 -4.65 -12.45 -7.63
CA ASP A 139 -5.89 -12.55 -8.41
C ASP A 139 -5.59 -12.24 -9.90
N PRO A 140 -5.80 -13.22 -10.81
CA PRO A 140 -5.50 -13.05 -12.22
C PRO A 140 -6.42 -12.03 -12.91
N ALA A 141 -7.61 -11.75 -12.34
CA ALA A 141 -8.49 -10.71 -12.85
C ALA A 141 -7.99 -9.29 -12.57
N VAL A 142 -7.12 -9.14 -11.56
CA VAL A 142 -6.41 -7.89 -11.22
C VAL A 142 -5.10 -7.80 -11.99
N GLY A 143 -4.31 -8.88 -11.96
CA GLY A 143 -3.10 -9.01 -12.76
C GLY A 143 -1.96 -8.09 -12.31
N VAL A 144 -1.75 -7.92 -11.01
CA VAL A 144 -0.59 -7.17 -10.51
C VAL A 144 0.71 -7.87 -10.95
N PRO A 145 1.63 -7.19 -11.63
CA PRO A 145 2.89 -7.78 -12.11
C PRO A 145 3.95 -7.83 -10.99
N TRP A 146 3.69 -8.62 -9.95
CA TRP A 146 4.63 -8.76 -8.85
C TRP A 146 5.99 -9.27 -9.31
N PRO A 147 7.10 -8.72 -8.82
CA PRO A 147 8.43 -9.28 -9.04
C PRO A 147 8.54 -10.71 -8.49
N SER A 148 9.40 -11.50 -9.13
CA SER A 148 9.74 -12.84 -8.61
C SER A 148 10.46 -12.75 -7.27
N VAL A 149 10.07 -13.62 -6.33
CA VAL A 149 10.73 -13.74 -5.02
C VAL A 149 11.83 -14.79 -5.12
N THR A 150 13.03 -14.44 -4.71
CA THR A 150 14.21 -15.33 -4.81
C THR A 150 14.62 -15.96 -3.48
N VAL A 151 14.10 -15.43 -2.36
CA VAL A 151 14.45 -15.88 -1.00
C VAL A 151 13.63 -17.07 -0.52
N THR A 152 12.60 -17.46 -1.27
CA THR A 152 11.76 -18.63 -0.97
C THR A 152 11.97 -19.74 -2.00
N ALA A 153 11.94 -21.00 -1.57
CA ALA A 153 12.23 -22.13 -2.43
C ALA A 153 11.21 -22.33 -3.57
N ASP A 154 9.97 -21.88 -3.36
CA ASP A 154 8.86 -21.99 -4.32
C ASP A 154 8.64 -20.71 -5.13
N GLY A 155 9.47 -19.69 -4.92
CA GLY A 155 9.37 -18.39 -5.61
C GLY A 155 8.15 -17.55 -5.22
N ARG A 156 7.39 -17.97 -4.21
CA ARG A 156 6.20 -17.25 -3.72
C ARG A 156 6.56 -16.29 -2.59
N PRO A 157 5.83 -15.17 -2.44
CA PRO A 157 6.06 -14.26 -1.33
C PRO A 157 5.67 -14.89 0.02
N ILE A 158 6.30 -14.35 1.07
CA ILE A 158 5.94 -14.67 2.45
C ILE A 158 4.71 -13.85 2.83
N LEU A 159 3.63 -14.53 3.19
CA LEU A 159 2.32 -13.94 3.49
C LEU A 159 1.90 -14.21 4.92
N SER A 160 1.11 -13.30 5.50
CA SER A 160 0.32 -13.59 6.69
C SER A 160 -0.80 -14.60 6.36
N ASP A 161 -1.36 -15.25 7.38
CA ASP A 161 -2.52 -16.15 7.19
C ASP A 161 -3.73 -15.37 6.64
N ARG A 162 -3.91 -14.12 7.07
CA ARG A 162 -4.93 -13.23 6.55
C ARG A 162 -4.75 -12.99 5.04
N ASP A 163 -3.57 -12.53 4.61
CA ASP A 163 -3.31 -12.21 3.21
C ASP A 163 -3.39 -13.43 2.30
N ARG A 164 -3.05 -14.61 2.85
CA ARG A 164 -3.16 -15.91 2.17
C ARG A 164 -4.62 -16.34 1.96
N SER A 165 -5.51 -15.96 2.87
CA SER A 165 -6.93 -16.36 2.87
C SER A 165 -7.88 -15.33 2.26
N ASN A 166 -7.36 -14.19 1.78
CA ASN A 166 -8.19 -13.18 1.14
C ASN A 166 -8.93 -13.74 -0.08
N PRO A 167 -10.24 -13.40 -0.26
CA PRO A 167 -11.04 -13.87 -1.39
C PRO A 167 -10.60 -13.23 -2.71
N PRO A 168 -11.01 -13.78 -3.87
CA PRO A 168 -10.89 -13.07 -5.14
C PRO A 168 -11.61 -11.72 -5.12
N LEU A 169 -11.12 -10.75 -5.90
CA LEU A 169 -11.71 -9.40 -6.00
C LEU A 169 -13.20 -9.45 -6.35
N ALA A 170 -13.60 -10.33 -7.27
CA ALA A 170 -14.99 -10.47 -7.69
C ALA A 170 -15.94 -10.81 -6.51
N GLU A 171 -15.49 -11.66 -5.61
CA GLU A 171 -16.26 -12.03 -4.40
C GLU A 171 -16.36 -10.84 -3.43
N LEU A 172 -15.26 -10.11 -3.20
CA LEU A 172 -15.27 -8.90 -2.39
C LEU A 172 -16.23 -7.86 -2.97
N VAL A 173 -16.18 -7.62 -4.29
CA VAL A 173 -17.07 -6.68 -4.99
C VAL A 173 -18.53 -7.09 -4.84
N ALA A 174 -18.86 -8.36 -5.03
CA ALA A 174 -20.24 -8.86 -4.86
C ALA A 174 -20.76 -8.59 -3.44
N ARG A 175 -19.93 -8.84 -2.42
CA ARG A 175 -20.27 -8.57 -1.01
C ARG A 175 -20.47 -7.08 -0.71
N LEU A 176 -19.72 -6.19 -1.38
CA LEU A 176 -19.78 -4.75 -1.12
C LEU A 176 -20.90 -4.02 -1.88
N ARG A 177 -21.44 -4.66 -2.93
CA ARG A 177 -22.56 -4.14 -3.72
C ARG A 177 -23.93 -4.61 -3.22
N GLY A 178 -23.98 -5.75 -2.50
CA GLY A 178 -25.22 -6.31 -1.90
C GLY A 178 -25.55 -5.71 -0.58
#